data_78d8cb150c505beba875b9cfd22528e6
#
_entry.id   78d8cb150c505beba875b9cfd22528e6
#
_cell.length_a   1.000
_cell.length_b   1.000
_cell.length_c   1.000
_cell.angle_alpha   90.00
_cell.angle_beta   90.00
_cell.angle_gamma   90.00
#
_symmetry.space_group_name_H-M   'P 1'
#
loop_
_entity.id
_entity.type
_entity.pdbx_description
1 polymer ?
#
loop_
_entity_poly.entity_id
_entity_poly.type
_entity_poly.pdbx_seq_one_letter_code
_entity_poly.pdbx_strand_id
1 'polypeptide(L)'
;REKLGLCYTIYGYPSSYQNNGAFIVYTSTSPNNAEKAVEAIRDEINLLIEKGVSDEELNKGKEQLKTSLVLGQESTSAMMRTFGGHAIQTGELYDFDERIKFIDSVTKEDVLRSAKEIFDFSQVCSSIVAPEDDVDILKIIKRND
;
A
#
# COMPACT_ATOMS: atom_id res chain seq x y z
N ARG A 1 2.94 -14.70 -0.38
CA ARG A 1 4.14 -15.12 -1.08
C ARG A 1 4.92 -16.09 -0.21
N GLU A 2 5.41 -15.69 0.94
CA GLU A 2 6.33 -16.47 1.78
C GLU A 2 5.67 -17.68 2.46
N LYS A 3 4.46 -17.50 3.01
CA LYS A 3 3.77 -18.55 3.78
C LYS A 3 2.92 -19.47 2.91
N LEU A 4 2.16 -18.91 1.97
CA LEU A 4 1.15 -19.65 1.20
C LEU A 4 1.61 -20.00 -0.21
N GLY A 5 2.68 -19.39 -0.73
CA GLY A 5 3.18 -19.65 -2.08
C GLY A 5 2.19 -19.33 -3.20
N LEU A 6 1.20 -18.46 -2.95
CA LEU A 6 0.11 -18.19 -3.90
C LEU A 6 0.50 -17.27 -5.04
N CYS A 7 1.52 -16.43 -4.86
CA CYS A 7 1.89 -15.41 -5.84
C CYS A 7 3.41 -15.32 -6.03
N TYR A 8 3.82 -14.92 -7.23
CA TYR A 8 5.23 -14.63 -7.54
C TYR A 8 5.64 -13.26 -7.00
N THR A 9 4.75 -12.28 -7.15
CA THR A 9 4.97 -10.90 -6.72
C THR A 9 3.72 -10.37 -6.07
N ILE A 10 3.88 -9.66 -4.96
CA ILE A 10 2.83 -8.88 -4.31
C ILE A 10 3.45 -7.63 -3.69
N TYR A 11 2.85 -6.48 -3.93
CA TYR A 11 3.18 -5.22 -3.28
C TYR A 11 2.00 -4.27 -3.28
N GLY A 12 1.99 -3.35 -2.31
CA GLY A 12 1.02 -2.29 -2.22
C GLY A 12 1.71 -0.92 -2.25
N TYR A 13 1.07 0.08 -2.85
CA TYR A 13 1.58 1.43 -2.88
C TYR A 13 0.45 2.46 -3.00
N PRO A 14 0.62 3.64 -2.38
CA PRO A 14 -0.30 4.75 -2.59
C PRO A 14 -0.01 5.45 -3.92
N SER A 15 -1.07 5.89 -4.60
CA SER A 15 -1.01 6.85 -5.69
C SER A 15 -1.76 8.09 -5.24
N SER A 16 -1.06 9.22 -5.12
CA SER A 16 -1.60 10.44 -4.55
C SER A 16 -1.61 11.57 -5.58
N TYR A 17 -2.73 12.27 -5.63
CA TYR A 17 -2.94 13.48 -6.41
C TYR A 17 -3.41 14.59 -5.49
N GLN A 18 -3.52 15.82 -6.00
CA GLN A 18 -3.86 16.99 -5.18
C GLN A 18 -5.18 16.84 -4.40
N ASN A 19 -6.23 16.28 -5.03
CA ASN A 19 -7.57 16.18 -4.44
C ASN A 19 -8.11 14.76 -4.34
N ASN A 20 -7.35 13.77 -4.75
CA ASN A 20 -7.75 12.37 -4.70
C ASN A 20 -6.53 11.44 -4.66
N GLY A 21 -6.79 10.17 -4.50
CA GLY A 21 -5.75 9.14 -4.51
C GLY A 21 -6.35 7.75 -4.51
N ALA A 22 -5.47 6.78 -4.59
CA ALA A 22 -5.83 5.37 -4.48
C ALA A 22 -4.73 4.60 -3.76
N PHE A 23 -5.09 3.55 -3.05
CA PHE A 23 -4.14 2.54 -2.61
C PHE A 23 -4.25 1.35 -3.56
N ILE A 24 -3.14 0.97 -4.16
CA ILE A 24 -3.09 -0.05 -5.21
C ILE A 24 -2.39 -1.27 -4.63
N VAL A 25 -3.02 -2.44 -4.75
CA VAL A 25 -2.40 -3.73 -4.49
C VAL A 25 -2.20 -4.44 -5.83
N TYR A 26 -0.94 -4.72 -6.15
CA TYR A 26 -0.57 -5.47 -7.33
C TYR A 26 -0.14 -6.88 -6.93
N THR A 27 -0.61 -7.87 -7.67
CA THR A 27 -0.13 -9.25 -7.51
C THR A 27 0.03 -9.92 -8.86
N SER A 28 1.01 -10.81 -8.96
CA SER A 28 1.21 -11.71 -10.11
C SER A 28 1.18 -13.15 -9.61
N THR A 29 0.29 -13.94 -10.16
CA THR A 29 0.01 -15.32 -9.72
C THR A 29 -0.27 -16.22 -10.92
N SER A 30 -0.27 -17.54 -10.71
CA SER A 30 -0.81 -18.47 -11.70
C SER A 30 -2.34 -18.39 -11.75
N PRO A 31 -3.00 -18.68 -12.89
CA PRO A 31 -4.45 -18.66 -13.00
C PRO A 31 -5.14 -19.49 -11.91
N ASN A 32 -4.64 -20.68 -11.62
CA ASN A 32 -5.20 -21.58 -10.61
C ASN A 32 -5.15 -21.06 -9.17
N ASN A 33 -4.33 -20.05 -8.90
CA ASN A 33 -4.18 -19.44 -7.57
C ASN A 33 -4.81 -18.05 -7.48
N ALA A 34 -5.37 -17.51 -8.56
CA ALA A 34 -5.86 -16.14 -8.63
C ALA A 34 -6.93 -15.86 -7.57
N GLU A 35 -7.97 -16.69 -7.48
CA GLU A 35 -9.03 -16.52 -6.47
C GLU A 35 -8.47 -16.55 -5.05
N LYS A 36 -7.67 -17.56 -4.72
CA LYS A 36 -7.06 -17.71 -3.38
C LYS A 36 -6.13 -16.55 -3.04
N ALA A 37 -5.42 -16.02 -4.02
CA ALA A 37 -4.55 -14.87 -3.81
C ALA A 37 -5.37 -13.61 -3.47
N VAL A 38 -6.49 -13.40 -4.15
CA VAL A 38 -7.40 -12.27 -3.91
C VAL A 38 -8.10 -12.42 -2.55
N GLU A 39 -8.59 -13.61 -2.21
CA GLU A 39 -9.15 -13.91 -0.88
C GLU A 39 -8.14 -13.61 0.23
N ALA A 40 -6.91 -14.10 0.10
CA ALA A 40 -5.87 -13.85 1.08
C ALA A 40 -5.52 -12.35 1.22
N ILE A 41 -5.54 -11.57 0.13
CA ILE A 41 -5.37 -10.11 0.17
C ILE A 41 -6.51 -9.46 0.95
N ARG A 42 -7.76 -9.85 0.67
CA ARG A 42 -8.93 -9.34 1.38
C ARG A 42 -8.85 -9.63 2.88
N ASP A 43 -8.50 -10.86 3.23
CA ASP A 43 -8.42 -11.31 4.62
C ASP A 43 -7.33 -10.55 5.39
N GLU A 44 -6.17 -10.32 4.79
CA GLU A 44 -5.11 -9.50 5.39
C GLU A 44 -5.51 -8.02 5.57
N ILE A 45 -6.26 -7.46 4.62
CA ILE A 45 -6.81 -6.10 4.75
C ILE A 45 -7.85 -6.04 5.88
N ASN A 46 -8.75 -7.01 5.96
CA ASN A 46 -9.73 -7.11 7.06
C ASN A 46 -9.02 -7.25 8.41
N LEU A 47 -8.00 -8.08 8.50
CA LEU A 47 -7.20 -8.24 9.71
C LEU A 47 -6.55 -6.91 10.14
N LEU A 48 -6.02 -6.14 9.19
CA LEU A 48 -5.45 -4.81 9.45
C LEU A 48 -6.52 -3.83 9.96
N ILE A 49 -7.72 -3.82 9.37
CA ILE A 49 -8.83 -2.95 9.78
C ILE A 49 -9.35 -3.33 11.18
N GLU A 50 -9.37 -4.61 11.52
CA GLU A 50 -9.88 -5.11 12.79
C GLU A 50 -8.86 -4.97 13.93
N LYS A 51 -7.62 -5.37 13.69
CA LYS A 51 -6.59 -5.52 14.74
C LYS A 51 -5.49 -4.45 14.71
N GLY A 52 -5.37 -3.73 13.59
CA GLY A 52 -4.25 -2.82 13.36
C GLY A 52 -2.93 -3.57 13.19
N VAL A 53 -1.83 -2.87 13.47
CA VAL A 53 -0.46 -3.39 13.39
C VAL A 53 0.14 -3.59 14.79
N SER A 54 1.05 -4.54 14.92
CA SER A 54 1.86 -4.71 16.12
C SER A 54 2.94 -3.62 16.23
N ASP A 55 3.53 -3.45 17.42
CA ASP A 55 4.65 -2.52 17.61
C ASP A 55 5.87 -2.90 16.76
N GLU A 56 6.11 -4.20 16.58
CA GLU A 56 7.19 -4.70 15.75
C GLU A 56 6.98 -4.35 14.27
N GLU A 57 5.78 -4.54 13.75
CA GLU A 57 5.43 -4.19 12.35
C GLU A 57 5.51 -2.69 12.12
N LEU A 58 5.00 -1.87 13.05
CA LEU A 58 5.09 -0.42 12.96
C LEU A 58 6.55 0.06 12.93
N ASN A 59 7.36 -0.43 13.87
CA ASN A 59 8.77 -0.05 13.95
C ASN A 59 9.55 -0.49 12.70
N LYS A 60 9.32 -1.70 12.23
CA LYS A 60 9.91 -2.20 10.97
C LYS A 60 9.53 -1.33 9.78
N GLY A 61 8.26 -0.93 9.68
CA GLY A 61 7.79 -0.04 8.63
C GLY A 61 8.46 1.34 8.68
N LYS A 62 8.58 1.94 9.87
CA LYS A 62 9.27 3.21 10.08
C LYS A 62 10.74 3.14 9.64
N GLU A 63 11.47 2.13 10.09
CA GLU A 63 12.88 1.95 9.72
C GLU A 63 13.06 1.73 8.21
N GLN A 64 12.17 0.96 7.59
CA GLN A 64 12.20 0.74 6.16
C GLN A 64 11.95 2.03 5.37
N LEU A 65 10.99 2.86 5.79
CA LEU A 65 10.70 4.15 5.16
C LEU A 65 11.88 5.12 5.33
N LYS A 66 12.44 5.25 6.53
CA LYS A 66 13.61 6.10 6.78
C LYS A 66 14.82 5.66 5.95
N THR A 67 15.10 4.36 5.91
CA THR A 67 16.18 3.81 5.07
C THR A 67 15.97 4.14 3.59
N SER A 68 14.76 3.97 3.09
CA SER A 68 14.43 4.29 1.68
C SER A 68 14.60 5.77 1.37
N LEU A 69 14.25 6.66 2.32
CA LEU A 69 14.45 8.09 2.18
C LEU A 69 15.95 8.46 2.12
N VAL A 70 16.76 7.88 2.99
CA VAL A 70 18.22 8.13 3.01
C VAL A 70 18.86 7.64 1.72
N LEU A 71 18.60 6.40 1.32
CA LEU A 71 19.13 5.84 0.06
C LEU A 71 18.66 6.59 -1.18
N GLY A 72 17.43 7.12 -1.14
CA GLY A 72 16.88 7.93 -2.22
C GLY A 72 17.67 9.22 -2.49
N GLN A 73 18.39 9.74 -1.50
CA GLN A 73 19.22 10.96 -1.68
C GLN A 73 20.46 10.74 -2.52
N GLU A 74 20.93 9.52 -2.68
CA GLU A 74 22.07 9.20 -3.54
C GLU A 74 21.76 9.38 -5.03
N SER A 75 20.47 9.39 -5.40
CA SER A 75 20.01 9.55 -6.78
C SER A 75 19.46 10.94 -7.04
N THR A 76 20.16 11.71 -7.87
CA THR A 76 19.70 13.04 -8.30
C THR A 76 18.33 13.02 -8.96
N SER A 77 18.01 11.96 -9.74
CA SER A 77 16.69 11.76 -10.34
C SER A 77 15.62 11.46 -9.30
N ALA A 78 15.95 10.72 -8.24
CA ALA A 78 15.01 10.48 -7.14
C ALA A 78 14.76 11.76 -6.33
N MET A 79 15.81 12.52 -6.03
CA MET A 79 15.69 13.82 -5.36
C MET A 79 14.84 14.80 -6.16
N MET A 80 15.09 14.92 -7.46
CA MET A 80 14.29 15.78 -8.35
C MET A 80 12.81 15.40 -8.30
N ARG A 81 12.48 14.11 -8.38
CA ARG A 81 11.08 13.64 -8.31
C ARG A 81 10.46 13.90 -6.94
N THR A 82 11.20 13.68 -5.86
CA THR A 82 10.71 13.91 -4.50
C THR A 82 10.45 15.39 -4.25
N PHE A 83 11.41 16.25 -4.54
CA PHE A 83 11.27 17.69 -4.30
C PHE A 83 10.25 18.32 -5.24
N GLY A 84 10.33 18.01 -6.54
CA GLY A 84 9.39 18.54 -7.52
C GLY A 84 7.97 18.02 -7.29
N GLY A 85 7.80 16.75 -7.00
CA GLY A 85 6.50 16.16 -6.69
C GLY A 85 5.88 16.77 -5.43
N HIS A 86 6.66 16.96 -4.37
CA HIS A 86 6.19 17.61 -3.15
C HIS A 86 5.76 19.06 -3.40
N ALA A 87 6.61 19.84 -4.06
CA ALA A 87 6.30 21.23 -4.37
C ALA A 87 5.05 21.38 -5.25
N ILE A 88 4.85 20.51 -6.23
CA ILE A 88 3.64 20.52 -7.08
C ILE A 88 2.38 20.17 -6.27
N GLN A 89 2.47 19.23 -5.33
CA GLN A 89 1.32 18.77 -4.56
C GLN A 89 0.94 19.72 -3.42
N THR A 90 1.93 20.31 -2.75
CA THR A 90 1.72 21.08 -1.52
C THR A 90 1.95 22.57 -1.68
N GLY A 91 2.70 22.99 -2.70
CA GLY A 91 3.19 24.37 -2.83
C GLY A 91 4.39 24.70 -1.94
N GLU A 92 4.90 23.73 -1.17
CA GLU A 92 5.95 23.90 -0.17
C GLU A 92 7.27 23.24 -0.59
N LEU A 93 8.37 23.66 0.02
CA LEU A 93 9.66 23.02 -0.16
C LEU A 93 9.71 21.74 0.68
N TYR A 94 10.27 20.69 0.12
CA TYR A 94 10.45 19.44 0.84
C TYR A 94 11.55 19.57 1.89
N ASP A 95 11.21 19.32 3.16
CA ASP A 95 12.14 19.24 4.26
C ASP A 95 12.34 17.76 4.67
N PHE A 96 13.58 17.33 4.58
CA PHE A 96 13.95 15.94 4.86
C PHE A 96 13.87 15.61 6.35
N ASP A 97 14.33 16.52 7.20
CA ASP A 97 14.34 16.30 8.66
C ASP A 97 12.92 16.33 9.22
N GLU A 98 12.05 17.19 8.70
CA GLU A 98 10.63 17.19 9.07
C GLU A 98 9.96 15.90 8.64
N ARG A 99 10.31 15.36 7.47
CA ARG A 99 9.77 14.08 7.01
C ARG A 99 10.18 12.91 7.92
N ILE A 100 11.42 12.87 8.36
CA ILE A 100 11.90 11.88 9.34
C ILE A 100 11.12 11.99 10.64
N LYS A 101 10.99 13.20 11.19
CA LYS A 101 10.22 13.46 12.42
C LYS A 101 8.76 13.02 12.28
N PHE A 102 8.15 13.29 11.13
CA PHE A 102 6.79 12.84 10.83
C PHE A 102 6.67 11.32 10.86
N ILE A 103 7.60 10.58 10.22
CA ILE A 103 7.62 9.11 10.25
C ILE A 103 7.74 8.61 11.68
N ASP A 104 8.61 9.20 12.49
CA ASP A 104 8.80 8.80 13.88
C ASP A 104 7.56 9.06 14.73
N SER A 105 6.77 10.10 14.42
CA SER A 105 5.56 10.46 15.17
C SER A 105 4.35 9.57 14.89
N VAL A 106 4.34 8.80 13.79
CA VAL A 106 3.21 7.93 13.42
C VAL A 106 2.94 6.88 14.50
N THR A 107 1.68 6.75 14.89
CA THR A 107 1.22 5.79 15.90
C THR A 107 0.45 4.62 15.27
N LYS A 108 0.18 3.57 16.06
CA LYS A 108 -0.68 2.45 15.61
C LYS A 108 -2.11 2.91 15.35
N GLU A 109 -2.58 3.87 16.13
CA GLU A 109 -3.90 4.48 15.99
C GLU A 109 -4.00 5.25 14.66
N ASP A 110 -2.93 5.93 14.23
CA ASP A 110 -2.88 6.60 12.93
C ASP A 110 -2.96 5.60 11.78
N VAL A 111 -2.22 4.50 11.87
CA VAL A 111 -2.26 3.42 10.86
C VAL A 111 -3.66 2.80 10.78
N LEU A 112 -4.26 2.49 11.93
CA LEU A 112 -5.61 1.90 11.98
C LEU A 112 -6.68 2.85 11.44
N ARG A 113 -6.59 4.14 11.78
CA ARG A 113 -7.50 5.17 11.26
C ARG A 113 -7.40 5.25 9.74
N SER A 114 -6.18 5.38 9.23
CA SER A 114 -5.95 5.45 7.78
C SER A 114 -6.39 4.19 7.05
N ALA A 115 -6.17 3.01 7.64
CA ALA A 115 -6.64 1.75 7.06
C ALA A 115 -8.17 1.72 6.92
N LYS A 116 -8.91 2.15 7.95
CA LYS A 116 -10.37 2.21 7.92
C LYS A 116 -10.92 3.23 6.91
N GLU A 117 -10.19 4.33 6.67
CA GLU A 117 -10.58 5.35 5.72
C GLU A 117 -10.30 4.92 4.27
N ILE A 118 -9.18 4.23 4.04
CA ILE A 118 -8.71 3.90 2.69
C ILE A 118 -9.35 2.60 2.17
N PHE A 119 -9.49 1.58 3.01
CA PHE A 119 -9.95 0.26 2.59
C PHE A 119 -11.48 0.11 2.69
N ASP A 120 -12.18 0.87 1.87
CA ASP A 120 -13.62 0.70 1.66
C ASP A 120 -13.87 -0.20 0.43
N PHE A 121 -14.20 -1.45 0.68
CA PHE A 121 -14.46 -2.42 -0.39
C PHE A 121 -15.68 -2.07 -1.27
N SER A 122 -16.52 -1.14 -0.87
CA SER A 122 -17.63 -0.66 -1.73
C SER A 122 -17.10 0.13 -2.94
N GLN A 123 -15.95 0.78 -2.80
CA GLN A 123 -15.33 1.63 -3.81
C GLN A 123 -14.17 0.95 -4.56
N VAL A 124 -13.95 -0.33 -4.31
CA VAL A 124 -12.84 -1.06 -4.95
C VAL A 124 -13.07 -1.20 -6.45
N CYS A 125 -11.99 -0.99 -7.20
CA CYS A 125 -11.89 -1.30 -8.62
C CYS A 125 -10.84 -2.38 -8.82
N SER A 126 -11.01 -3.22 -9.84
CA SER A 126 -10.03 -4.24 -10.20
C SER A 126 -9.70 -4.20 -11.68
N SER A 127 -8.48 -4.61 -12.01
CA SER A 127 -8.03 -4.84 -13.37
C SER A 127 -7.23 -6.13 -13.38
N ILE A 128 -7.50 -7.00 -14.35
CA ILE A 128 -6.83 -8.28 -14.50
C ILE A 128 -6.31 -8.42 -15.93
N VAL A 129 -5.15 -9.05 -16.07
CA VAL A 129 -4.63 -9.55 -17.35
C VAL A 129 -4.44 -11.04 -17.17
N ALA A 130 -5.26 -11.84 -17.83
CA ALA A 130 -5.27 -13.30 -17.76
C ALA A 130 -5.52 -13.92 -19.14
N PRO A 131 -5.14 -15.19 -19.36
CA PRO A 131 -5.43 -15.90 -20.60
C PRO A 131 -6.93 -16.15 -20.83
N GLU A 132 -7.68 -16.29 -19.74
CA GLU A 132 -9.11 -16.57 -19.73
C GLU A 132 -9.79 -15.63 -18.71
N ASP A 133 -11.05 -15.30 -18.95
CA ASP A 133 -11.82 -14.28 -18.23
C ASP A 133 -12.66 -14.87 -17.08
N ASP A 134 -12.15 -15.93 -16.43
CA ASP A 134 -12.93 -16.76 -15.51
C ASP A 134 -12.92 -16.27 -14.04
N VAL A 135 -12.14 -15.24 -13.70
CA VAL A 135 -12.02 -14.79 -12.30
C VAL A 135 -12.72 -13.46 -12.07
N ASP A 136 -13.85 -13.49 -11.40
CA ASP A 136 -14.55 -12.28 -10.94
C ASP A 136 -13.96 -11.77 -9.62
N ILE A 137 -12.89 -10.98 -9.73
CA ILE A 137 -12.16 -10.39 -8.59
C ILE A 137 -13.09 -9.53 -7.74
N LEU A 138 -13.98 -8.74 -8.35
CA LEU A 138 -14.86 -7.85 -7.60
C LEU A 138 -15.86 -8.62 -6.74
N LYS A 139 -16.36 -9.75 -7.24
CA LYS A 139 -17.24 -10.63 -6.48
C LYS A 139 -16.55 -11.21 -5.25
N ILE A 140 -15.27 -11.59 -5.38
CA ILE A 140 -14.48 -12.13 -4.26
C ILE A 140 -14.24 -11.05 -3.20
N ILE A 141 -13.79 -9.85 -3.63
CA ILE A 141 -13.46 -8.75 -2.71
C ILE A 141 -14.69 -8.21 -1.99
N LYS A 142 -15.82 -8.08 -2.69
CA LYS A 142 -17.10 -7.53 -2.14
C LYS A 142 -17.96 -8.56 -1.42
N ARG A 143 -17.54 -9.80 -1.29
CA ARG A 143 -18.24 -10.83 -0.55
C ARG A 143 -18.34 -10.44 0.92
N ASN A 144 -19.54 -10.20 1.40
CA ASN A 144 -19.82 -10.06 2.83
C ASN A 144 -19.95 -11.47 3.41
N ASP A 145 -19.02 -11.86 4.27
CA ASP A 145 -19.11 -13.08 5.06
C ASP A 145 -19.95 -12.83 6.31
#